data_82e93a4b9f168d3829b56768a7ddef53
#
_entry.id   82e93a4b9f168d3829b56768a7ddef53
#
_cell.length_a   1.000
_cell.length_b   1.000
_cell.length_c   1.000
_cell.angle_alpha   90.00
_cell.angle_beta   90.00
_cell.angle_gamma   90.00
#
_symmetry.space_group_name_H-M   'P 1'
#
loop_
_entity.id
_entity.type
_entity.pdbx_description
1 polymer ?
#
loop_
_entity_poly.entity_id
_entity_poly.type
_entity_poly.pdbx_seq_one_letter_code
_entity_poly.pdbx_strand_id
1 'polypeptide(L)'
;MSTSEAPHAPNSAPASGFSAKFSHTLRSLEAVQKPGIGVPAYTRWVNRRVARYFAAAAVALGITPNGVTAISAACSAAGLIVLITCPPSIGVGICVALLFALGYGLDSADGQVARVTGASSPAGEWLDHVVDSIRVPSVHMATLLSFLLYPAHYSFTGSNAFNGWIIAMPMIFTALTAGHFMSQILAEQLRNNRKTAAPPTGGPLRSFINLHMDAGTLCWIYIFLGFGPVFVIVYALLLLANAATVLLSMRRKYVSLATPAE
;
A
#
# COMPACT_ATOMS: atom_id res chain seq x y z
N MET A 1 9.75 58.60 -26.88
CA MET A 1 10.41 57.36 -26.43
C MET A 1 9.96 57.12 -25.00
N SER A 2 8.95 56.28 -24.83
CA SER A 2 8.40 55.90 -23.52
C SER A 2 8.82 54.45 -23.27
N THR A 3 9.70 54.23 -22.32
CA THR A 3 10.13 52.90 -21.87
C THR A 3 9.07 52.36 -20.89
N SER A 4 8.32 51.36 -21.36
CA SER A 4 7.40 50.58 -20.55
C SER A 4 8.24 49.66 -19.66
N GLU A 5 8.31 49.94 -18.35
CA GLU A 5 8.79 49.02 -17.36
C GLU A 5 7.76 47.87 -17.18
N ALA A 6 8.22 46.64 -17.43
CA ALA A 6 7.45 45.42 -17.12
C ALA A 6 7.32 45.28 -15.61
N PRO A 7 6.16 44.86 -15.07
CA PRO A 7 5.99 44.67 -13.63
C PRO A 7 6.84 43.50 -13.16
N HIS A 8 7.76 43.76 -12.24
CA HIS A 8 8.50 42.76 -11.47
C HIS A 8 7.53 41.82 -10.78
N ALA A 9 7.55 40.54 -11.13
CA ALA A 9 6.91 39.50 -10.35
C ALA A 9 7.48 39.51 -8.93
N PRO A 10 6.65 39.41 -7.89
CA PRO A 10 7.13 39.41 -6.50
C PRO A 10 7.98 38.17 -6.27
N ASN A 11 9.26 38.38 -6.02
CA ASN A 11 10.22 37.39 -5.59
C ASN A 11 9.83 36.96 -4.17
N SER A 12 8.93 36.00 -4.05
CA SER A 12 8.52 35.47 -2.73
C SER A 12 9.70 34.73 -2.15
N ALA A 13 10.31 35.29 -1.11
CA ALA A 13 11.34 34.66 -0.31
C ALA A 13 10.90 33.23 0.08
N PRO A 14 11.81 32.23 0.07
CA PRO A 14 11.45 30.86 0.43
C PRO A 14 10.88 30.86 1.84
N ALA A 15 9.71 30.23 1.99
CA ALA A 15 8.98 30.16 3.25
C ALA A 15 9.89 29.60 4.35
N SER A 16 10.32 30.43 5.30
CA SER A 16 11.16 30.06 6.42
C SER A 16 10.28 29.55 7.55
N GLY A 17 10.55 28.33 8.04
CA GLY A 17 9.81 27.67 9.12
C GLY A 17 8.98 26.48 8.68
N PHE A 18 8.79 25.52 9.59
CA PHE A 18 8.06 24.26 9.35
C PHE A 18 6.65 24.51 8.80
N SER A 19 5.85 25.35 9.46
CA SER A 19 4.45 25.61 9.10
C SER A 19 4.30 26.18 7.68
N ALA A 20 5.21 27.09 7.30
CA ALA A 20 5.18 27.70 5.98
C ALA A 20 5.59 26.70 4.89
N LYS A 21 6.63 25.87 5.11
CA LYS A 21 7.04 24.79 4.21
C LYS A 21 5.96 23.75 4.08
N PHE A 22 5.37 23.32 5.20
CA PHE A 22 4.27 22.35 5.22
C PHE A 22 3.07 22.82 4.38
N SER A 23 2.56 24.03 4.64
CA SER A 23 1.40 24.57 3.94
C SER A 23 1.67 24.81 2.45
N HIS A 24 2.88 25.25 2.10
CA HIS A 24 3.30 25.40 0.69
C HIS A 24 3.34 24.06 -0.02
N THR A 25 4.00 23.05 0.59
CA THR A 25 4.12 21.70 0.01
C THR A 25 2.76 21.05 -0.13
N LEU A 26 1.88 21.18 0.85
CA LEU A 26 0.53 20.59 0.82
C LEU A 26 -0.28 21.10 -0.38
N ARG A 27 -0.17 22.40 -0.72
CA ARG A 27 -0.80 22.99 -1.92
C ARG A 27 -0.16 22.48 -3.21
N SER A 28 1.17 22.40 -3.26
CA SER A 28 1.90 21.91 -4.43
C SER A 28 1.60 20.44 -4.73
N LEU A 29 1.32 19.63 -3.71
CA LEU A 29 0.96 18.23 -3.84
C LEU A 29 -0.36 17.99 -4.59
N GLU A 30 -1.25 18.97 -4.67
CA GLU A 30 -2.51 18.87 -5.44
C GLU A 30 -2.24 18.72 -6.94
N ALA A 31 -1.23 19.41 -7.44
CA ALA A 31 -0.86 19.42 -8.87
C ALA A 31 -0.13 18.14 -9.33
N VAL A 32 0.52 17.41 -8.40
CA VAL A 32 1.37 16.25 -8.74
C VAL A 32 0.74 14.90 -8.41
N GLN A 33 -0.57 14.84 -8.18
CA GLN A 33 -1.29 13.60 -7.87
C GLN A 33 -1.37 12.67 -9.09
N LYS A 34 -1.10 11.38 -8.89
CA LYS A 34 -1.33 10.36 -9.93
C LYS A 34 -2.84 10.20 -10.19
N PRO A 35 -3.27 9.94 -11.44
CA PRO A 35 -4.66 9.65 -11.76
C PRO A 35 -5.23 8.52 -10.88
N GLY A 36 -6.49 8.64 -10.49
CA GLY A 36 -7.17 7.65 -9.65
C GLY A 36 -7.86 6.51 -10.43
N ILE A 37 -7.65 6.41 -11.75
CA ILE A 37 -8.30 5.42 -12.60
C ILE A 37 -7.73 4.03 -12.31
N GLY A 38 -8.60 3.05 -12.02
CA GLY A 38 -8.18 1.67 -11.72
C GLY A 38 -7.64 1.45 -10.30
N VAL A 39 -7.49 2.50 -9.49
CA VAL A 39 -7.01 2.41 -8.10
C VAL A 39 -8.15 1.97 -7.17
N PRO A 40 -7.93 1.02 -6.23
CA PRO A 40 -8.92 0.63 -5.24
C PRO A 40 -9.42 1.80 -4.38
N ALA A 41 -10.59 1.66 -3.79
CA ALA A 41 -11.33 2.75 -3.18
C ALA A 41 -10.62 3.38 -1.98
N TYR A 42 -10.10 2.57 -1.05
CA TYR A 42 -9.41 3.09 0.13
C TYR A 42 -8.13 3.85 -0.27
N THR A 43 -7.31 3.25 -1.13
CA THR A 43 -6.11 3.92 -1.66
C THR A 43 -6.46 5.24 -2.33
N ARG A 44 -7.50 5.27 -3.16
CA ARG A 44 -7.88 6.42 -3.96
C ARG A 44 -8.39 7.59 -3.12
N TRP A 45 -9.31 7.33 -2.17
CA TRP A 45 -10.03 8.40 -1.46
C TRP A 45 -9.54 8.63 -0.04
N VAL A 46 -8.91 7.64 0.60
CA VAL A 46 -8.40 7.77 1.98
C VAL A 46 -6.89 7.86 1.99
N ASN A 47 -6.20 6.78 1.59
CA ASN A 47 -4.75 6.67 1.78
C ASN A 47 -3.97 7.77 1.08
N ARG A 48 -4.25 8.06 -0.19
CA ARG A 48 -3.56 9.14 -0.95
C ARG A 48 -3.82 10.52 -0.37
N ARG A 49 -4.99 10.76 0.24
CA ARG A 49 -5.29 12.04 0.89
C ARG A 49 -4.51 12.20 2.19
N VAL A 50 -4.49 11.16 3.01
CA VAL A 50 -3.71 11.14 4.27
C VAL A 50 -2.21 11.23 3.96
N ALA A 51 -1.73 10.50 2.98
CA ALA A 51 -0.33 10.52 2.52
C ALA A 51 0.16 11.93 2.13
N ARG A 52 -0.72 12.83 1.66
CA ARG A 52 -0.33 14.23 1.38
C ARG A 52 0.16 14.97 2.63
N TYR A 53 -0.47 14.73 3.77
CA TYR A 53 -0.05 15.34 5.03
C TYR A 53 1.29 14.77 5.50
N PHE A 54 1.50 13.45 5.35
CA PHE A 54 2.79 12.82 5.65
C PHE A 54 3.89 13.33 4.72
N ALA A 55 3.61 13.45 3.42
CA ALA A 55 4.56 13.99 2.44
C ALA A 55 4.90 15.46 2.74
N ALA A 56 3.90 16.30 3.05
CA ALA A 56 4.15 17.69 3.42
C ALA A 56 5.00 17.82 4.69
N ALA A 57 4.74 16.97 5.69
CA ALA A 57 5.55 16.91 6.92
C ALA A 57 6.98 16.45 6.63
N ALA A 58 7.15 15.41 5.83
CA ALA A 58 8.47 14.90 5.44
C ALA A 58 9.31 15.97 4.72
N VAL A 59 8.72 16.67 3.76
CA VAL A 59 9.40 17.79 3.06
C VAL A 59 9.75 18.92 4.01
N ALA A 60 8.83 19.30 4.91
CA ALA A 60 9.08 20.36 5.88
C ALA A 60 10.21 20.01 6.87
N LEU A 61 10.36 18.72 7.19
CA LEU A 61 11.43 18.16 8.03
C LEU A 61 12.73 17.86 7.26
N GLY A 62 12.73 18.00 5.93
CA GLY A 62 13.89 17.67 5.10
C GLY A 62 14.15 16.16 4.94
N ILE A 63 13.14 15.32 5.16
CA ILE A 63 13.24 13.88 4.99
C ILE A 63 13.18 13.53 3.50
N THR A 64 14.15 12.75 3.03
CA THR A 64 14.22 12.30 1.63
C THR A 64 13.13 11.26 1.31
N PRO A 65 12.76 11.04 0.04
CA PRO A 65 11.83 9.97 -0.35
C PRO A 65 12.22 8.61 0.23
N ASN A 66 13.47 8.19 0.05
CA ASN A 66 13.98 6.92 0.59
C ASN A 66 13.95 6.86 2.13
N GLY A 67 14.10 8.01 2.80
CA GLY A 67 13.93 8.12 4.25
C GLY A 67 12.48 7.84 4.67
N VAL A 68 11.51 8.31 3.90
CA VAL A 68 10.09 8.03 4.13
C VAL A 68 9.78 6.56 3.89
N THR A 69 10.33 5.94 2.82
CA THR A 69 10.24 4.50 2.57
C THR A 69 10.81 3.68 3.74
N ALA A 70 11.96 4.09 4.29
CA ALA A 70 12.56 3.41 5.45
C ALA A 70 11.68 3.50 6.70
N ILE A 71 11.09 4.66 6.98
CA ILE A 71 10.16 4.84 8.12
C ILE A 71 8.89 4.01 7.90
N SER A 72 8.35 3.97 6.67
CA SER A 72 7.22 3.13 6.27
C SER A 72 7.51 1.65 6.54
N ALA A 73 8.68 1.16 6.11
CA ALA A 73 9.12 -0.22 6.34
C ALA A 73 9.27 -0.52 7.84
N ALA A 74 9.83 0.41 8.62
CA ALA A 74 9.97 0.26 10.06
C ALA A 74 8.61 0.18 10.79
N CYS A 75 7.63 1.00 10.40
CA CYS A 75 6.26 0.92 10.93
C CYS A 75 5.62 -0.44 10.62
N SER A 76 5.78 -0.91 9.38
CA SER A 76 5.28 -2.23 8.97
C SER A 76 5.95 -3.36 9.74
N ALA A 77 7.28 -3.31 9.89
CA ALA A 77 8.05 -4.29 10.68
C ALA A 77 7.62 -4.30 12.15
N ALA A 78 7.39 -3.14 12.76
CA ALA A 78 6.85 -3.05 14.12
C ALA A 78 5.49 -3.74 14.23
N GLY A 79 4.59 -3.53 13.26
CA GLY A 79 3.30 -4.22 13.22
C GLY A 79 3.44 -5.74 13.11
N LEU A 80 4.38 -6.24 12.31
CA LEU A 80 4.70 -7.67 12.20
C LEU A 80 5.19 -8.24 13.53
N ILE A 81 6.12 -7.53 14.21
CA ILE A 81 6.67 -7.94 15.50
C ILE A 81 5.54 -8.03 16.54
N VAL A 82 4.70 -6.98 16.66
CA VAL A 82 3.57 -6.98 17.60
C VAL A 82 2.60 -8.14 17.30
N LEU A 83 2.28 -8.40 16.03
CA LEU A 83 1.38 -9.47 15.61
C LEU A 83 1.89 -10.86 16.01
N ILE A 84 3.22 -11.07 15.95
CA ILE A 84 3.84 -12.35 16.27
C ILE A 84 4.04 -12.53 17.78
N THR A 85 4.53 -11.47 18.46
CA THR A 85 5.02 -11.61 19.85
C THR A 85 3.97 -11.35 20.93
N CYS A 86 2.91 -10.59 20.60
CA CYS A 86 1.88 -10.24 21.57
C CYS A 86 0.67 -11.18 21.46
N PRO A 87 0.14 -11.69 22.59
CA PRO A 87 -1.09 -12.47 22.59
C PRO A 87 -2.24 -11.68 21.96
N PRO A 88 -3.01 -12.29 21.04
CA PRO A 88 -4.09 -11.58 20.34
C PRO A 88 -5.15 -11.03 21.31
N SER A 89 -5.46 -9.75 21.14
CA SER A 89 -6.47 -9.02 21.89
C SER A 89 -7.00 -7.86 21.08
N ILE A 90 -8.06 -7.21 21.52
CA ILE A 90 -8.61 -6.02 20.85
C ILE A 90 -7.55 -4.90 20.76
N GLY A 91 -6.81 -4.66 21.86
CA GLY A 91 -5.76 -3.64 21.89
C GLY A 91 -4.61 -3.95 20.92
N VAL A 92 -4.15 -5.20 20.88
CA VAL A 92 -3.13 -5.65 19.93
C VAL A 92 -3.63 -5.53 18.50
N GLY A 93 -4.87 -5.91 18.22
CA GLY A 93 -5.48 -5.79 16.91
C GLY A 93 -5.53 -4.34 16.40
N ILE A 94 -5.93 -3.40 17.25
CA ILE A 94 -5.95 -1.96 16.94
C ILE A 94 -4.51 -1.47 16.69
N CYS A 95 -3.56 -1.82 17.54
CA CYS A 95 -2.16 -1.44 17.39
C CYS A 95 -1.57 -1.92 16.06
N VAL A 96 -1.77 -3.19 15.70
CA VAL A 96 -1.32 -3.79 14.44
C VAL A 96 -1.97 -3.09 13.25
N ALA A 97 -3.30 -2.88 13.29
CA ALA A 97 -4.02 -2.19 12.21
C ALA A 97 -3.48 -0.78 11.98
N LEU A 98 -3.24 -0.02 13.06
CA LEU A 98 -2.71 1.34 12.98
C LEU A 98 -1.26 1.37 12.46
N LEU A 99 -0.39 0.46 12.92
CA LEU A 99 0.99 0.36 12.44
C LEU A 99 1.05 0.02 10.95
N PHE A 100 0.23 -0.93 10.49
CA PHE A 100 0.15 -1.26 9.07
C PHE A 100 -0.46 -0.12 8.25
N ALA A 101 -1.53 0.53 8.72
CA ALA A 101 -2.14 1.66 8.03
C ALA A 101 -1.19 2.88 7.96
N LEU A 102 -0.41 3.13 9.03
CA LEU A 102 0.61 4.18 9.04
C LEU A 102 1.74 3.85 8.06
N GLY A 103 2.25 2.60 8.09
CA GLY A 103 3.24 2.13 7.12
C GLY A 103 2.76 2.32 5.69
N TYR A 104 1.53 1.90 5.37
CA TYR A 104 0.94 2.06 4.04
C TYR A 104 0.70 3.53 3.65
N GLY A 105 0.34 4.39 4.60
CA GLY A 105 0.21 5.82 4.37
C GLY A 105 1.54 6.50 4.04
N LEU A 106 2.60 6.14 4.76
CA LEU A 106 3.97 6.62 4.51
C LEU A 106 4.53 6.12 3.18
N ASP A 107 4.26 4.89 2.82
CA ASP A 107 4.57 4.31 1.53
C ASP A 107 3.97 5.13 0.37
N SER A 108 2.70 5.44 0.45
CA SER A 108 2.09 6.34 -0.52
C SER A 108 2.63 7.78 -0.48
N ALA A 109 3.26 8.19 0.61
CA ALA A 109 3.82 9.53 0.78
C ALA A 109 5.20 9.68 0.14
N ASP A 110 6.06 8.65 0.13
CA ASP A 110 7.42 8.74 -0.41
C ASP A 110 7.45 9.10 -1.90
N GLY A 111 6.60 8.47 -2.71
CA GLY A 111 6.41 8.84 -4.11
C GLY A 111 5.82 10.24 -4.29
N GLN A 112 5.03 10.75 -3.33
CA GLN A 112 4.55 12.12 -3.35
C GLN A 112 5.69 13.10 -3.02
N VAL A 113 6.53 12.78 -2.03
CA VAL A 113 7.76 13.53 -1.71
C VAL A 113 8.67 13.57 -2.94
N ALA A 114 8.94 12.42 -3.56
CA ALA A 114 9.78 12.33 -4.75
C ALA A 114 9.31 13.24 -5.88
N ARG A 115 8.01 13.27 -6.15
CA ARG A 115 7.42 14.11 -7.21
C ARG A 115 7.46 15.60 -6.89
N VAL A 116 7.12 16.00 -5.66
CA VAL A 116 7.05 17.42 -5.29
C VAL A 116 8.43 18.06 -5.13
N THR A 117 9.44 17.25 -4.80
CA THR A 117 10.84 17.70 -4.66
C THR A 117 11.67 17.53 -5.93
N GLY A 118 11.12 16.89 -6.98
CA GLY A 118 11.87 16.54 -8.19
C GLY A 118 12.95 15.46 -7.96
N ALA A 119 12.88 14.72 -6.84
CA ALA A 119 13.86 13.70 -6.44
C ALA A 119 13.48 12.26 -6.89
N SER A 120 12.59 12.13 -7.89
CA SER A 120 12.25 10.84 -8.47
C SER A 120 13.48 10.21 -9.15
N SER A 121 13.75 8.92 -8.86
CA SER A 121 14.88 8.19 -9.43
C SER A 121 14.54 6.73 -9.67
N PRO A 122 15.19 6.07 -10.65
CA PRO A 122 15.03 4.61 -10.85
C PRO A 122 15.41 3.80 -9.61
N ALA A 123 16.41 4.23 -8.85
CA ALA A 123 16.83 3.57 -7.61
C ALA A 123 15.76 3.69 -6.51
N GLY A 124 15.07 4.84 -6.42
CA GLY A 124 13.97 5.03 -5.49
C GLY A 124 12.78 4.15 -5.83
N GLU A 125 12.40 4.08 -7.11
CA GLU A 125 11.34 3.20 -7.61
C GLU A 125 11.65 1.71 -7.37
N TRP A 126 12.90 1.32 -7.61
CA TRP A 126 13.36 -0.03 -7.31
C TRP A 126 13.27 -0.36 -5.82
N LEU A 127 13.70 0.57 -4.95
CA LEU A 127 13.66 0.39 -3.49
C LEU A 127 12.21 0.22 -3.00
N ASP A 128 11.30 1.06 -3.46
CA ASP A 128 9.86 1.00 -3.19
C ASP A 128 9.29 -0.39 -3.53
N HIS A 129 9.52 -0.85 -4.76
CA HIS A 129 9.08 -2.17 -5.19
C HIS A 129 9.70 -3.33 -4.40
N VAL A 130 10.97 -3.25 -4.02
CA VAL A 130 11.63 -4.27 -3.19
C VAL A 130 11.02 -4.32 -1.80
N VAL A 131 10.80 -3.16 -1.17
CA VAL A 131 10.16 -3.10 0.15
C VAL A 131 8.74 -3.68 0.10
N ASP A 132 7.96 -3.35 -0.92
CA ASP A 132 6.60 -3.87 -1.11
C ASP A 132 6.58 -5.39 -1.35
N SER A 133 7.52 -5.89 -2.14
CA SER A 133 7.64 -7.34 -2.42
C SER A 133 7.91 -8.17 -1.16
N ILE A 134 8.55 -7.57 -0.16
CA ILE A 134 8.80 -8.19 1.15
C ILE A 134 7.61 -7.98 2.09
N ARG A 135 7.11 -6.73 2.19
CA ARG A 135 6.07 -6.33 3.12
C ARG A 135 4.80 -7.16 3.00
N VAL A 136 4.23 -7.23 1.81
CA VAL A 136 2.90 -7.83 1.61
C VAL A 136 2.89 -9.32 1.96
N PRO A 137 3.80 -10.17 1.46
CA PRO A 137 3.87 -11.57 1.89
C PRO A 137 4.17 -11.72 3.38
N SER A 138 5.01 -10.85 3.96
CA SER A 138 5.39 -10.91 5.38
C SER A 138 4.20 -10.72 6.31
N VAL A 139 3.19 -9.92 5.93
CA VAL A 139 1.96 -9.77 6.72
C VAL A 139 1.23 -11.11 6.85
N HIS A 140 1.13 -11.89 5.78
CA HIS A 140 0.48 -13.19 5.79
C HIS A 140 1.33 -14.24 6.52
N MET A 141 2.66 -14.19 6.40
CA MET A 141 3.56 -15.06 7.17
C MET A 141 3.49 -14.77 8.67
N ALA A 142 3.41 -13.49 9.08
CA ALA A 142 3.20 -13.12 10.48
C ALA A 142 1.84 -13.58 11.00
N THR A 143 0.79 -13.54 10.17
CA THR A 143 -0.52 -14.11 10.50
C THR A 143 -0.44 -15.62 10.71
N LEU A 144 0.30 -16.34 9.85
CA LEU A 144 0.57 -17.77 10.02
C LEU A 144 1.22 -18.05 11.38
N LEU A 145 2.27 -17.29 11.72
CA LEU A 145 2.96 -17.45 13.00
C LEU A 145 2.03 -17.16 14.18
N SER A 146 1.19 -16.13 14.11
CA SER A 146 0.18 -15.85 15.13
C SER A 146 -0.82 -17.01 15.28
N PHE A 147 -1.28 -17.62 14.18
CA PHE A 147 -2.15 -18.79 14.23
C PHE A 147 -1.48 -20.01 14.88
N LEU A 148 -0.19 -20.20 14.63
CA LEU A 148 0.59 -21.29 15.21
C LEU A 148 0.90 -21.08 16.70
N LEU A 149 1.17 -19.84 17.11
CA LEU A 149 1.54 -19.49 18.49
C LEU A 149 0.32 -19.42 19.41
N TYR A 150 -0.86 -19.06 18.88
CA TYR A 150 -2.08 -18.85 19.65
C TYR A 150 -3.28 -19.65 19.12
N PRO A 151 -3.18 -20.97 18.90
CA PRO A 151 -4.20 -21.76 18.19
C PRO A 151 -5.57 -21.75 18.88
N ALA A 152 -5.62 -21.76 20.21
CA ALA A 152 -6.87 -21.70 20.96
C ALA A 152 -7.67 -20.41 20.72
N HIS A 153 -6.97 -19.29 20.51
CA HIS A 153 -7.61 -18.00 20.26
C HIS A 153 -8.38 -17.98 18.92
N TYR A 154 -7.84 -18.65 17.91
CA TYR A 154 -8.43 -18.70 16.56
C TYR A 154 -9.34 -19.90 16.33
N SER A 155 -9.43 -20.81 17.31
CA SER A 155 -10.28 -21.99 17.23
C SER A 155 -11.76 -21.64 17.45
N PHE A 156 -12.66 -22.30 16.70
CA PHE A 156 -14.10 -22.20 16.91
C PHE A 156 -14.58 -23.00 18.12
N THR A 157 -13.74 -23.89 18.65
CA THR A 157 -14.05 -24.77 19.78
C THR A 157 -13.22 -24.47 21.02
N GLY A 158 -12.33 -23.45 20.96
CA GLY A 158 -11.38 -23.16 22.03
C GLY A 158 -10.26 -24.21 22.19
N SER A 159 -10.16 -25.17 21.26
CA SER A 159 -9.14 -26.22 21.29
C SER A 159 -7.79 -25.73 20.86
N ASN A 160 -6.71 -26.23 21.50
CA ASN A 160 -5.33 -26.02 21.05
C ASN A 160 -4.93 -26.89 19.84
N ALA A 161 -5.86 -27.73 19.33
CA ALA A 161 -5.58 -28.54 18.15
C ALA A 161 -5.40 -27.70 16.92
N PHE A 162 -4.38 -28.02 16.11
CA PHE A 162 -4.13 -27.34 14.85
C PHE A 162 -5.22 -27.67 13.83
N ASN A 163 -5.89 -26.64 13.35
CA ASN A 163 -6.81 -26.74 12.22
C ASN A 163 -6.05 -26.48 10.92
N GLY A 164 -5.77 -27.54 10.15
CA GLY A 164 -4.96 -27.47 8.93
C GLY A 164 -5.47 -26.44 7.93
N TRP A 165 -6.79 -26.25 7.80
CA TRP A 165 -7.35 -25.24 6.88
C TRP A 165 -7.08 -23.80 7.33
N ILE A 166 -7.07 -23.53 8.66
CA ILE A 166 -6.73 -22.20 9.21
C ILE A 166 -5.26 -21.86 8.88
N ILE A 167 -4.36 -22.85 9.06
CA ILE A 167 -2.93 -22.69 8.74
C ILE A 167 -2.69 -22.55 7.24
N ALA A 168 -3.42 -23.29 6.41
CA ALA A 168 -3.27 -23.24 4.95
C ALA A 168 -3.64 -21.86 4.37
N MET A 169 -4.57 -21.13 4.97
CA MET A 169 -5.01 -19.83 4.46
C MET A 169 -3.87 -18.80 4.31
N PRO A 170 -3.09 -18.47 5.35
CA PRO A 170 -2.01 -17.49 5.21
C PRO A 170 -0.88 -18.01 4.31
N MET A 171 -0.63 -19.31 4.23
CA MET A 171 0.33 -19.88 3.27
C MET A 171 -0.11 -19.63 1.83
N ILE A 172 -1.38 -19.93 1.51
CA ILE A 172 -1.95 -19.69 0.18
C ILE A 172 -1.95 -18.18 -0.12
N PHE A 173 -2.32 -17.35 0.85
CA PHE A 173 -2.37 -15.91 0.65
C PHE A 173 -0.97 -15.31 0.41
N THR A 174 0.07 -15.79 1.12
CA THR A 174 1.48 -15.44 0.88
C THR A 174 1.87 -15.72 -0.57
N ALA A 175 1.64 -16.97 -1.04
CA ALA A 175 1.97 -17.34 -2.41
C ALA A 175 1.18 -16.55 -3.44
N LEU A 176 -0.11 -16.32 -3.18
CA LEU A 176 -0.99 -15.55 -4.05
C LEU A 176 -0.53 -14.10 -4.21
N THR A 177 -0.22 -13.44 -3.10
CA THR A 177 0.19 -12.01 -3.11
C THR A 177 1.59 -11.83 -3.71
N ALA A 178 2.54 -12.69 -3.40
CA ALA A 178 3.87 -12.67 -4.01
C ALA A 178 3.79 -12.88 -5.52
N GLY A 179 3.03 -13.90 -5.97
CA GLY A 179 2.82 -14.16 -7.39
C GLY A 179 2.07 -13.04 -8.09
N HIS A 180 1.07 -12.43 -7.43
CA HIS A 180 0.34 -11.29 -7.99
C HIS A 180 1.24 -10.08 -8.18
N PHE A 181 2.06 -9.74 -7.18
CA PHE A 181 3.00 -8.62 -7.22
C PHE A 181 3.99 -8.78 -8.38
N MET A 182 4.64 -9.95 -8.48
CA MET A 182 5.54 -10.26 -9.61
C MET A 182 4.82 -10.19 -10.96
N SER A 183 3.61 -10.73 -11.05
CA SER A 183 2.78 -10.67 -12.25
C SER A 183 2.42 -9.24 -12.66
N GLN A 184 2.26 -8.30 -11.71
CA GLN A 184 1.99 -6.90 -12.01
C GLN A 184 3.22 -6.23 -12.63
N ILE A 185 4.35 -6.29 -11.96
CA ILE A 185 5.58 -5.62 -12.39
C ILE A 185 6.06 -6.18 -13.72
N LEU A 186 6.13 -7.51 -13.85
CA LEU A 186 6.61 -8.13 -15.07
C LEU A 186 5.71 -7.84 -16.28
N ALA A 187 4.38 -7.88 -16.09
CA ALA A 187 3.45 -7.54 -17.17
C ALA A 187 3.56 -6.07 -17.59
N GLU A 188 3.82 -5.16 -16.65
CA GLU A 188 4.04 -3.74 -16.94
C GLU A 188 5.34 -3.53 -17.74
N GLN A 189 6.44 -4.13 -17.31
CA GLN A 189 7.72 -4.07 -18.03
C GLN A 189 7.63 -4.63 -19.45
N LEU A 190 6.97 -5.79 -19.62
CA LEU A 190 6.82 -6.41 -20.94
C LEU A 190 5.93 -5.58 -21.88
N ARG A 191 4.90 -4.89 -21.36
CA ARG A 191 4.05 -3.99 -22.15
C ARG A 191 4.78 -2.70 -22.53
N ASN A 192 5.55 -2.12 -21.61
CA ASN A 192 6.34 -0.91 -21.87
C ASN A 192 7.35 -1.17 -22.97
N ASN A 193 8.01 -2.34 -22.98
CA ASN A 193 8.92 -2.74 -24.04
C ASN A 193 8.22 -2.91 -25.41
N ARG A 194 6.94 -3.29 -25.43
CA ARG A 194 6.14 -3.42 -26.66
C ARG A 194 5.46 -2.10 -27.09
N LYS A 195 5.60 -1.01 -26.34
CA LYS A 195 4.89 0.28 -26.56
C LYS A 195 3.35 0.13 -26.65
N THR A 196 2.79 -0.95 -26.12
CA THR A 196 1.36 -1.29 -26.16
C THR A 196 0.62 -0.95 -24.87
N ALA A 197 1.04 0.09 -24.17
CA ALA A 197 0.38 0.52 -22.94
C ALA A 197 -1.04 1.02 -23.25
N ALA A 198 -2.04 0.17 -23.02
CA ALA A 198 -3.44 0.61 -23.07
C ALA A 198 -3.70 1.58 -21.91
N PRO A 199 -4.45 2.68 -22.15
CA PRO A 199 -4.79 3.61 -21.08
C PRO A 199 -5.56 2.89 -19.96
N PRO A 200 -5.33 3.25 -18.69
CA PRO A 200 -6.03 2.65 -17.58
C PRO A 200 -7.53 2.89 -17.72
N THR A 201 -8.32 1.81 -17.73
CA THR A 201 -9.78 1.86 -17.85
C THR A 201 -10.44 1.57 -16.50
N GLY A 202 -11.48 2.32 -16.15
CA GLY A 202 -12.33 2.04 -14.99
C GLY A 202 -12.85 3.29 -14.30
N GLY A 203 -14.18 3.29 -14.02
CA GLY A 203 -14.86 4.33 -13.27
C GLY A 203 -14.77 4.11 -11.74
N PRO A 204 -15.44 4.97 -10.93
CA PRO A 204 -15.49 4.86 -9.47
C PRO A 204 -16.01 3.50 -8.98
N LEU A 205 -16.99 2.90 -9.66
CA LEU A 205 -17.55 1.59 -9.31
C LEU A 205 -16.46 0.50 -9.27
N ARG A 206 -15.54 0.50 -10.23
CA ARG A 206 -14.43 -0.46 -10.27
C ARG A 206 -13.48 -0.29 -9.08
N SER A 207 -13.33 0.93 -8.56
CA SER A 207 -12.54 1.19 -7.36
C SER A 207 -13.16 0.51 -6.12
N PHE A 208 -14.49 0.50 -6.00
CA PHE A 208 -15.18 -0.21 -4.91
C PHE A 208 -15.15 -1.73 -5.10
N ILE A 209 -15.33 -2.23 -6.33
CA ILE A 209 -15.22 -3.66 -6.62
C ILE A 209 -13.83 -4.19 -6.24
N ASN A 210 -12.78 -3.39 -6.43
CA ASN A 210 -11.41 -3.76 -6.08
C ASN A 210 -11.03 -3.47 -4.62
N LEU A 211 -11.97 -3.09 -3.74
CA LEU A 211 -11.69 -2.74 -2.35
C LEU A 211 -11.03 -3.90 -1.58
N HIS A 212 -11.41 -5.14 -1.87
CA HIS A 212 -10.81 -6.34 -1.26
C HIS A 212 -9.34 -6.56 -1.65
N MET A 213 -8.89 -5.98 -2.78
CA MET A 213 -7.49 -6.00 -3.22
C MET A 213 -6.68 -4.84 -2.64
N ASP A 214 -7.31 -3.94 -1.89
CA ASP A 214 -6.64 -2.77 -1.33
C ASP A 214 -5.82 -3.16 -0.10
N ALA A 215 -4.54 -2.77 -0.08
CA ALA A 215 -3.68 -2.99 1.07
C ALA A 215 -4.25 -2.35 2.35
N GLY A 216 -4.98 -1.24 2.22
CA GLY A 216 -5.68 -0.62 3.33
C GLY A 216 -6.78 -1.51 3.92
N THR A 217 -7.53 -2.23 3.09
CA THR A 217 -8.50 -3.22 3.58
C THR A 217 -7.81 -4.30 4.40
N LEU A 218 -6.67 -4.81 3.92
CA LEU A 218 -5.87 -5.77 4.68
C LEU A 218 -5.39 -5.19 6.02
N CYS A 219 -4.97 -3.91 6.06
CA CYS A 219 -4.57 -3.27 7.33
C CYS A 219 -5.71 -3.26 8.35
N TRP A 220 -6.91 -2.90 7.91
CA TRP A 220 -8.04 -2.70 8.83
C TRP A 220 -8.72 -3.97 9.30
N ILE A 221 -8.59 -5.11 8.63
CA ILE A 221 -9.16 -6.37 9.14
C ILE A 221 -8.53 -6.80 10.48
N TYR A 222 -7.31 -6.33 10.78
CA TYR A 222 -6.63 -6.66 12.06
C TYR A 222 -7.34 -6.09 13.28
N ILE A 223 -8.26 -5.13 13.16
CA ILE A 223 -9.11 -4.68 14.28
C ILE A 223 -9.94 -5.84 14.87
N PHE A 224 -10.24 -6.86 14.05
CA PHE A 224 -10.96 -8.06 14.47
C PHE A 224 -10.08 -9.10 15.16
N LEU A 225 -8.75 -8.87 15.26
CA LEU A 225 -7.78 -9.82 15.82
C LEU A 225 -8.18 -10.32 17.22
N GLY A 226 -8.75 -9.43 18.05
CA GLY A 226 -9.22 -9.76 19.39
C GLY A 226 -10.41 -10.73 19.42
N PHE A 227 -11.09 -10.94 18.29
CA PHE A 227 -12.21 -11.85 18.11
C PHE A 227 -11.79 -12.98 17.18
N GLY A 228 -10.96 -13.92 17.66
CA GLY A 228 -10.25 -14.92 16.85
C GLY A 228 -11.10 -15.60 15.76
N PRO A 229 -12.25 -16.25 16.07
CA PRO A 229 -13.10 -16.85 15.04
C PRO A 229 -13.63 -15.86 14.00
N VAL A 230 -13.96 -14.63 14.42
CA VAL A 230 -14.41 -13.57 13.50
C VAL A 230 -13.27 -13.16 12.57
N PHE A 231 -12.06 -12.97 13.12
CA PHE A 231 -10.87 -12.66 12.31
C PHE A 231 -10.62 -13.75 11.27
N VAL A 232 -10.68 -15.03 11.66
CA VAL A 232 -10.51 -16.17 10.74
C VAL A 232 -11.53 -16.14 9.61
N ILE A 233 -12.80 -15.86 9.89
CA ILE A 233 -13.85 -15.76 8.86
C ILE A 233 -13.56 -14.58 7.90
N VAL A 234 -13.30 -13.39 8.43
CA VAL A 234 -13.02 -12.19 7.64
C VAL A 234 -11.79 -12.39 6.76
N TYR A 235 -10.73 -13.00 7.33
CA TYR A 235 -9.51 -13.31 6.61
C TYR A 235 -9.72 -14.35 5.49
N ALA A 236 -10.54 -15.38 5.74
CA ALA A 236 -10.93 -16.37 4.73
C ALA A 236 -11.71 -15.74 3.57
N LEU A 237 -12.69 -14.89 3.87
CA LEU A 237 -13.47 -14.18 2.84
C LEU A 237 -12.59 -13.27 2.01
N LEU A 238 -11.64 -12.57 2.66
CA LEU A 238 -10.68 -11.72 1.96
C LEU A 238 -9.76 -12.56 1.06
N LEU A 239 -9.27 -13.70 1.53
CA LEU A 239 -8.47 -14.63 0.72
C LEU A 239 -9.24 -15.10 -0.52
N LEU A 240 -10.48 -15.56 -0.36
CA LEU A 240 -11.29 -16.07 -1.47
C LEU A 240 -11.55 -15.00 -2.52
N ALA A 241 -11.92 -13.79 -2.10
CA ALA A 241 -12.13 -12.66 -3.01
C ALA A 241 -10.85 -12.27 -3.76
N ASN A 242 -9.71 -12.21 -3.04
CA ASN A 242 -8.40 -11.94 -3.64
C ASN A 242 -7.99 -13.06 -4.61
N ALA A 243 -8.15 -14.32 -4.24
CA ALA A 243 -7.79 -15.46 -5.11
C ALA A 243 -8.55 -15.41 -6.44
N ALA A 244 -9.87 -15.22 -6.40
CA ALA A 244 -10.68 -15.09 -7.61
C ALA A 244 -10.19 -13.94 -8.51
N THR A 245 -9.94 -12.76 -7.92
CA THR A 245 -9.52 -11.58 -8.68
C THR A 245 -8.10 -11.73 -9.23
N VAL A 246 -7.17 -12.27 -8.44
CA VAL A 246 -5.78 -12.49 -8.86
C VAL A 246 -5.71 -13.49 -10.00
N LEU A 247 -6.40 -14.63 -9.91
CA LEU A 247 -6.41 -15.65 -10.97
C LEU A 247 -7.01 -15.10 -12.27
N LEU A 248 -8.10 -14.35 -12.19
CA LEU A 248 -8.68 -13.67 -13.35
C LEU A 248 -7.73 -12.61 -13.94
N SER A 249 -7.05 -11.84 -13.09
CA SER A 249 -6.06 -10.85 -13.51
C SER A 249 -4.87 -11.50 -14.22
N MET A 250 -4.31 -12.57 -13.65
CA MET A 250 -3.21 -13.33 -14.25
C MET A 250 -3.60 -13.91 -15.61
N ARG A 251 -4.80 -14.52 -15.71
CA ARG A 251 -5.32 -15.03 -16.97
C ARG A 251 -5.42 -13.93 -18.02
N ARG A 252 -5.99 -12.76 -17.67
CA ARG A 252 -6.12 -11.62 -18.60
C ARG A 252 -4.76 -11.12 -19.09
N LYS A 253 -3.77 -11.02 -18.19
CA LYS A 253 -2.40 -10.62 -18.54
C LYS A 253 -1.76 -11.63 -19.47
N TYR A 254 -1.88 -12.92 -19.17
CA TYR A 254 -1.35 -13.99 -20.03
C TYR A 254 -1.91 -13.87 -21.44
N VAL A 255 -3.24 -13.80 -21.58
CA VAL A 255 -3.89 -13.67 -22.89
C VAL A 255 -3.39 -12.41 -23.62
N SER A 256 -3.34 -11.27 -22.94
CA SER A 256 -2.90 -10.00 -23.55
C SER A 256 -1.42 -10.00 -23.98
N LEU A 257 -0.57 -10.80 -23.33
CA LEU A 257 0.84 -10.93 -23.69
C LEU A 257 1.08 -11.99 -24.74
N ALA A 258 0.18 -12.99 -24.85
CA ALA A 258 0.25 -14.04 -25.87
C ALA A 258 -0.20 -13.56 -27.26
N THR A 259 -1.00 -12.48 -27.34
CA THR A 259 -1.41 -11.90 -28.62
C THR A 259 -0.20 -11.20 -29.27
N PRO A 260 0.15 -11.52 -30.54
CA PRO A 260 1.22 -10.83 -31.25
C PRO A 260 0.94 -9.32 -31.31
N ALA A 261 1.99 -8.49 -31.28
CA ALA A 261 1.86 -7.07 -31.60
C ALA A 261 1.63 -6.97 -33.12
N GLU A 262 0.53 -6.35 -33.52
CA GLU A 262 0.26 -6.01 -34.93
C GLU A 262 1.25 -4.97 -35.44
#